data_26830a8b94cd62985ab0c6fd10de02dc
#
_entry.id   26830a8b94cd62985ab0c6fd10de02dc
#
_cell.length_a   1.000
_cell.length_b   1.000
_cell.length_c   1.000
_cell.angle_alpha   90.00
_cell.angle_beta   90.00
_cell.angle_gamma   90.00
#
_symmetry.space_group_name_H-M   'P 1'
#
loop_
_entity.id
_entity.type
_entity.pdbx_description
1 polymer ?
#
loop_
_entity_poly.entity_id
_entity_poly.type
_entity_poly.pdbx_seq_one_letter_code
_entity_poly.pdbx_strand_id
1 'polypeptide(L)'
;MKNSDQLLDILLLYLSLSFLCIGGTIPLIPDMHRFFVEGRGLMTTTEFAGYIALAQVAPGPNILYIALFGYHVAGIPGALTALGGISFVPFVLMVITTRMFARLQANPWREIVLRGLAPVTV
;
A
#
# COMPACT_ATOMS: atom_id res chain seq x y z
N MET A 1 -7.42 -25.43 0.01
CA MET A 1 -5.95 -25.34 0.14
C MET A 1 -5.37 -24.32 -0.83
N LYS A 2 -5.70 -24.34 -2.13
CA LYS A 2 -5.15 -23.38 -3.12
C LYS A 2 -5.42 -21.90 -2.81
N ASN A 3 -6.56 -21.57 -2.22
CA ASN A 3 -6.91 -20.19 -1.88
C ASN A 3 -6.12 -19.62 -0.68
N SER A 4 -5.78 -20.47 0.29
CA SER A 4 -5.02 -20.04 1.48
C SER A 4 -3.57 -19.67 1.11
N ASP A 5 -2.97 -20.42 0.21
CA ASP A 5 -1.61 -20.16 -0.27
C ASP A 5 -1.55 -18.87 -1.09
N GLN A 6 -2.55 -18.63 -1.93
CA GLN A 6 -2.67 -17.37 -2.68
C GLN A 6 -2.87 -16.15 -1.79
N LEU A 7 -3.67 -16.28 -0.72
CA LEU A 7 -3.87 -15.21 0.26
C LEU A 7 -2.59 -14.89 1.04
N LEU A 8 -1.83 -15.92 1.41
CA LEU A 8 -0.53 -15.74 2.07
C LEU A 8 0.49 -15.06 1.14
N ASP A 9 0.55 -15.47 -0.12
CA ASP A 9 1.43 -14.85 -1.11
C ASP A 9 1.10 -13.37 -1.32
N ILE A 10 -0.19 -13.04 -1.44
CA ILE A 10 -0.68 -11.65 -1.55
C ILE A 10 -0.32 -10.87 -0.30
N LEU A 11 -0.56 -11.42 0.89
CA LEU A 11 -0.25 -10.77 2.16
C LEU A 11 1.23 -10.46 2.28
N LEU A 12 2.09 -11.45 2.02
CA LEU A 12 3.54 -11.29 2.10
C LEU A 12 4.07 -10.28 1.08
N LEU A 13 3.55 -10.30 -0.14
CA LEU A 13 3.88 -9.31 -1.16
C LEU A 13 3.57 -7.90 -0.67
N TYR A 14 2.31 -7.65 -0.30
CA TYR A 14 1.89 -6.31 0.09
C TYR A 14 2.47 -5.86 1.42
N LEU A 15 2.76 -6.77 2.33
CA LEU A 15 3.47 -6.46 3.56
C LEU A 15 4.91 -6.01 3.27
N SER A 16 5.59 -6.70 2.35
CA SER A 16 6.94 -6.31 1.90
C SER A 16 6.93 -4.97 1.19
N LEU A 17 5.99 -4.76 0.27
CA LEU A 17 5.82 -3.50 -0.46
C LEU A 17 5.39 -2.35 0.47
N SER A 18 4.72 -2.65 1.57
CA SER A 18 4.29 -1.67 2.57
C SER A 18 5.46 -0.92 3.20
N PHE A 19 6.62 -1.57 3.37
CA PHE A 19 7.85 -0.90 3.81
C PHE A 19 8.39 0.08 2.77
N LEU A 20 8.20 -0.19 1.49
CA LEU A 20 8.65 0.64 0.38
C LEU A 20 7.63 1.75 0.03
N CYS A 21 6.42 1.67 0.59
CA CYS A 21 5.31 2.58 0.34
C CYS A 21 5.50 3.98 0.97
N ILE A 22 6.63 4.23 1.63
CA ILE A 22 7.00 5.54 2.17
C ILE A 22 7.27 6.48 0.99
N GLY A 23 6.26 7.23 0.59
CA GLY A 23 6.31 8.12 -0.59
C GLY A 23 5.24 7.83 -1.64
N GLY A 24 4.38 6.82 -1.42
CA GLY A 24 3.24 6.50 -2.29
C GLY A 24 3.32 5.10 -2.89
N THR A 25 2.22 4.67 -3.50
CA THR A 25 2.09 3.33 -4.07
C THR A 25 2.44 3.27 -5.57
N ILE A 26 2.49 4.42 -6.25
CA ILE A 26 2.77 4.49 -7.70
C ILE A 26 4.15 3.92 -8.06
N PRO A 27 5.24 4.21 -7.33
CA PRO A 27 6.55 3.63 -7.61
C PRO A 27 6.60 2.09 -7.50
N LEU A 28 5.61 1.48 -6.85
CA LEU A 28 5.55 0.03 -6.65
C LEU A 28 4.86 -0.72 -7.80
N ILE A 29 4.30 0.00 -8.78
CA ILE A 29 3.62 -0.59 -9.94
C ILE A 29 4.52 -1.58 -10.70
N PRO A 30 5.80 -1.28 -10.99
CA PRO A 30 6.68 -2.23 -11.65
C PRO A 30 6.91 -3.53 -10.86
N ASP A 31 7.04 -3.44 -9.54
CA ASP A 31 7.24 -4.62 -8.69
C ASP A 31 5.97 -5.49 -8.65
N MET A 32 4.81 -4.85 -8.61
CA MET A 32 3.52 -5.55 -8.71
C MET A 32 3.35 -6.22 -10.09
N HIS A 33 3.73 -5.55 -11.18
CA HIS A 33 3.70 -6.12 -12.51
C HIS A 33 4.58 -7.38 -12.59
N ARG A 34 5.80 -7.30 -12.10
CA ARG A 34 6.72 -8.45 -12.06
C ARG A 34 6.14 -9.63 -11.28
N PHE A 35 5.48 -9.37 -10.14
CA PHE A 35 4.88 -10.43 -9.33
C PHE A 35 3.65 -11.05 -10.00
N PHE A 36 2.67 -10.23 -10.40
CA PHE A 36 1.38 -10.72 -10.88
C PHE A 36 1.42 -11.24 -12.32
N VAL A 37 2.23 -10.62 -13.18
CA VAL A 37 2.30 -10.96 -14.61
C VAL A 37 3.46 -11.91 -14.91
N GLU A 38 4.69 -11.51 -14.56
CA GLU A 38 5.90 -12.24 -14.95
C GLU A 38 6.19 -13.42 -14.01
N GLY A 39 6.06 -13.22 -12.69
CA GLY A 39 6.45 -14.21 -11.69
C GLY A 39 5.42 -15.32 -11.48
N ARG A 40 4.17 -14.95 -11.31
CA ARG A 40 3.08 -15.89 -10.99
C ARG A 40 2.10 -16.13 -12.14
N GLY A 41 2.12 -15.29 -13.19
CA GLY A 41 1.19 -15.41 -14.30
C GLY A 41 -0.27 -15.37 -13.87
N LEU A 42 -0.59 -14.60 -12.85
CA LEU A 42 -1.94 -14.52 -12.25
C LEU A 42 -2.88 -13.65 -13.09
N MET A 43 -2.31 -12.74 -13.87
CA MET A 43 -3.04 -11.88 -14.80
C MET A 43 -2.18 -11.52 -16.00
N THR A 44 -2.82 -11.08 -17.09
CA THR A 44 -2.14 -10.57 -18.27
C THR A 44 -1.72 -9.13 -18.12
N THR A 45 -0.75 -8.66 -18.89
CA THR A 45 -0.33 -7.24 -18.92
C THR A 45 -1.49 -6.33 -19.24
N THR A 46 -2.40 -6.75 -20.11
CA THR A 46 -3.60 -5.98 -20.50
C THR A 46 -4.57 -5.82 -19.33
N GLU A 47 -4.83 -6.88 -18.58
CA GLU A 47 -5.68 -6.84 -17.38
C GLU A 47 -5.05 -5.98 -16.30
N PHE A 48 -3.74 -6.10 -16.06
CA PHE A 48 -2.99 -5.29 -15.12
C PHE A 48 -3.13 -3.80 -15.43
N ALA A 49 -2.89 -3.39 -16.69
CA ALA A 49 -3.04 -2.01 -17.14
C ALA A 49 -4.51 -1.53 -17.04
N GLY A 50 -5.48 -2.42 -17.35
CA GLY A 50 -6.90 -2.14 -17.26
C GLY A 50 -7.36 -1.84 -15.83
N TYR A 51 -6.86 -2.57 -14.83
CA TYR A 51 -7.18 -2.30 -13.42
C TYR A 51 -6.59 -0.99 -12.92
N ILE A 52 -5.37 -0.64 -13.36
CA ILE A 52 -4.78 0.66 -13.04
C ILE A 52 -5.62 1.79 -13.65
N ALA A 53 -5.97 1.67 -14.93
CA ALA A 53 -6.81 2.65 -15.62
C ALA A 53 -8.18 2.81 -14.95
N LEU A 54 -8.83 1.70 -14.58
CA LEU A 54 -10.11 1.71 -13.86
C LEU A 54 -10.01 2.42 -12.52
N ALA A 55 -8.95 2.18 -11.76
CA ALA A 55 -8.72 2.83 -10.48
C ALA A 55 -8.46 4.34 -10.61
N GLN A 56 -7.88 4.79 -11.72
CA GLN A 56 -7.65 6.21 -11.99
C GLN A 56 -8.94 6.96 -12.38
N VAL A 57 -9.89 6.26 -12.99
CA VAL A 57 -11.20 6.85 -13.35
C VAL A 57 -12.15 6.87 -12.14
N ALA A 58 -12.02 5.93 -11.23
CA ALA A 58 -12.86 5.86 -10.04
C ALA A 58 -12.51 7.01 -9.08
N PRO A 59 -13.49 7.78 -8.59
CA PRO A 59 -13.26 8.81 -7.59
C PRO A 59 -12.88 8.14 -6.26
N GLY A 60 -11.61 8.23 -5.86
CA GLY A 60 -11.14 7.61 -4.63
C GLY A 60 -9.61 7.66 -4.46
N PRO A 61 -9.10 7.09 -3.38
CA PRO A 61 -7.66 7.02 -3.15
C PRO A 61 -6.98 6.14 -4.19
N ASN A 62 -5.79 6.54 -4.64
CA ASN A 62 -4.97 5.82 -5.63
C ASN A 62 -4.60 4.36 -5.23
N ILE A 63 -4.98 3.93 -4.04
CA ILE A 63 -4.77 2.57 -3.53
C ILE A 63 -5.79 1.55 -4.09
N LEU A 64 -6.84 2.00 -4.78
CA LEU A 64 -7.91 1.12 -5.26
C LEU A 64 -7.44 0.04 -6.23
N TYR A 65 -6.41 0.28 -7.05
CA TYR A 65 -5.88 -0.75 -7.95
C TYR A 65 -5.31 -1.95 -7.18
N ILE A 66 -4.81 -1.75 -5.96
CA ILE A 66 -4.32 -2.82 -5.08
C ILE A 66 -5.46 -3.75 -4.67
N ALA A 67 -6.61 -3.16 -4.32
CA ALA A 67 -7.81 -3.94 -4.03
C ALA A 67 -8.30 -4.74 -5.24
N LEU A 68 -8.24 -4.13 -6.44
CA LEU A 68 -8.64 -4.80 -7.68
C LEU A 68 -7.72 -5.98 -8.02
N PHE A 69 -6.41 -5.84 -7.83
CA PHE A 69 -5.47 -6.95 -8.00
C PHE A 69 -5.74 -8.09 -7.01
N GLY A 70 -5.93 -7.77 -5.73
CA GLY A 70 -6.32 -8.77 -4.73
C GLY A 70 -7.64 -9.45 -5.04
N TYR A 71 -8.62 -8.68 -5.51
CA TYR A 71 -9.92 -9.22 -5.92
C TYR A 71 -9.81 -10.15 -7.13
N HIS A 72 -9.01 -9.82 -8.12
CA HIS A 72 -8.80 -10.65 -9.31
C HIS A 72 -8.25 -12.04 -8.94
N VAL A 73 -7.35 -12.10 -7.97
CA VAL A 73 -6.66 -13.35 -7.59
C VAL A 73 -7.50 -14.22 -6.66
N ALA A 74 -8.15 -13.65 -5.66
CA ALA A 74 -8.84 -14.40 -4.61
C ALA A 74 -10.20 -13.80 -4.19
N GLY A 75 -10.82 -12.98 -5.03
CA GLY A 75 -12.12 -12.36 -4.75
C GLY A 75 -12.08 -11.38 -3.58
N ILE A 76 -13.19 -11.26 -2.88
CA ILE A 76 -13.34 -10.34 -1.73
C ILE A 76 -12.26 -10.55 -0.64
N PRO A 77 -11.98 -11.78 -0.19
CA PRO A 77 -10.91 -11.99 0.78
C PRO A 77 -9.53 -11.56 0.27
N GLY A 78 -9.24 -11.73 -1.03
CA GLY A 78 -8.02 -11.25 -1.65
C GLY A 78 -7.90 -9.72 -1.63
N ALA A 79 -8.97 -9.01 -1.93
CA ALA A 79 -9.02 -7.55 -1.87
C ALA A 79 -8.77 -7.03 -0.44
N LEU A 80 -9.40 -7.62 0.55
CA LEU A 80 -9.23 -7.24 1.97
C LEU A 80 -7.81 -7.53 2.46
N THR A 81 -7.25 -8.67 2.07
CA THR A 81 -5.87 -9.05 2.42
C THR A 81 -4.85 -8.11 1.79
N ALA A 82 -5.05 -7.72 0.54
CA ALA A 82 -4.19 -6.79 -0.17
C ALA A 82 -4.20 -5.39 0.47
N LEU A 83 -5.39 -4.85 0.75
CA LEU A 83 -5.54 -3.56 1.43
C LEU A 83 -4.98 -3.58 2.85
N GLY A 84 -5.27 -4.65 3.60
CA GLY A 84 -4.73 -4.83 4.95
C GLY A 84 -3.21 -4.88 4.96
N GLY A 85 -2.62 -5.69 4.07
CA GLY A 85 -1.17 -5.85 3.95
C GLY A 85 -0.44 -4.55 3.63
N ILE A 86 -0.91 -3.81 2.62
CA ILE A 86 -0.26 -2.54 2.22
C ILE A 86 -0.43 -1.43 3.25
N SER A 87 -1.55 -1.41 3.97
CA SER A 87 -1.86 -0.37 4.96
C SER A 87 -1.24 -0.64 6.34
N PHE A 88 -0.84 -1.86 6.62
CA PHE A 88 -0.40 -2.27 7.95
C PHE A 88 0.82 -1.49 8.45
N VAL A 89 1.89 -1.42 7.67
CA VAL A 89 3.14 -0.73 8.07
C VAL A 89 2.94 0.78 8.21
N PRO A 90 2.34 1.51 7.25
CA PRO A 90 2.04 2.93 7.43
C PRO A 90 1.16 3.21 8.65
N PHE A 91 0.19 2.36 8.92
CA PHE A 91 -0.67 2.49 10.10
C PHE A 91 0.12 2.35 11.40
N VAL A 92 0.96 1.32 11.52
CA VAL A 92 1.82 1.10 12.70
C VAL A 92 2.79 2.26 12.88
N LEU A 93 3.44 2.72 11.81
CA LEU A 93 4.35 3.86 11.85
C LEU A 93 3.63 5.13 12.29
N MET A 94 2.42 5.38 11.78
CA MET A 94 1.61 6.53 12.18
C MET A 94 1.29 6.48 13.68
N VAL A 95 0.89 5.33 14.21
CA VAL A 95 0.58 5.17 15.64
C VAL A 95 1.84 5.40 16.50
N ILE A 96 2.98 4.85 16.09
CA ILE A 96 4.25 5.02 16.82
C ILE A 96 4.67 6.49 16.82
N THR A 97 4.69 7.13 15.66
CA THR A 97 5.09 8.54 15.54
C THR A 97 4.16 9.44 16.32
N THR A 98 2.84 9.23 16.24
CA THR A 98 1.87 10.03 17.00
C THR A 98 2.08 9.88 18.51
N ARG A 99 2.32 8.65 18.99
CA ARG A 99 2.61 8.42 20.41
C ARG A 99 3.94 9.01 20.87
N MET A 100 4.96 8.94 20.03
CA MET A 100 6.25 9.59 20.30
C MET A 100 6.09 11.11 20.37
N PHE A 101 5.39 11.72 19.42
CA PHE A 101 5.12 13.16 19.42
C PHE A 101 4.25 13.60 20.61
N ALA A 102 3.27 12.77 21.02
CA ALA A 102 2.46 13.05 22.20
C ALA A 102 3.30 13.05 23.50
N ARG A 103 4.33 12.18 23.60
CA ARG A 103 5.26 12.17 24.73
C ARG A 103 6.25 13.34 24.71
N LEU A 104 6.54 13.89 23.54
CA LEU A 104 7.45 15.01 23.31
C LEU A 104 6.76 16.38 23.43
N GLN A 105 5.50 16.45 23.85
CA GLN A 105 4.73 17.71 23.97
C GLN A 105 5.36 18.74 24.92
N ALA A 106 6.24 18.32 25.82
CA ALA A 106 6.98 19.16 26.73
C ALA A 106 8.33 19.70 26.19
N ASN A 107 8.71 19.37 24.96
CA ASN A 107 10.04 19.65 24.45
C ASN A 107 10.00 20.69 23.30
N PRO A 108 10.84 21.75 23.32
CA PRO A 108 10.88 22.82 22.30
C PRO A 108 11.23 22.29 20.89
N TRP A 109 11.79 21.08 20.76
CA TRP A 109 12.10 20.42 19.49
C TRP A 109 10.89 20.17 18.58
N ARG A 110 9.68 20.05 19.16
CA ARG A 110 8.44 19.90 18.39
C ARG A 110 8.19 21.07 17.46
N GLU A 111 8.41 22.29 17.97
CA GLU A 111 8.16 23.50 17.18
C GLU A 111 9.17 23.67 16.04
N ILE A 112 10.42 23.26 16.26
CA ILE A 112 11.48 23.27 15.25
C ILE A 112 11.17 22.27 14.13
N VAL A 113 10.74 21.03 14.47
CA VAL A 113 10.39 20.00 13.49
C VAL A 113 9.15 20.40 12.70
N LEU A 114 8.10 20.91 13.34
CA LEU A 114 6.90 21.36 12.65
C LEU A 114 7.15 22.54 11.72
N ARG A 115 7.98 23.51 12.14
CA ARG A 115 8.38 24.65 11.29
C ARG A 115 9.27 24.22 10.13
N GLY A 116 10.11 23.19 10.33
CA GLY A 116 10.96 22.63 9.28
C GLY A 116 10.20 21.83 8.24
N LEU A 117 9.09 21.17 8.61
CA LEU A 117 8.25 20.37 7.72
C LEU A 117 7.15 21.17 7.02
N ALA A 118 6.76 22.33 7.55
CA ALA A 118 5.71 23.17 6.98
C ALA A 118 5.94 23.55 5.50
N PRO A 119 7.16 23.92 5.04
CA PRO A 119 7.39 24.26 3.64
C PRO A 119 7.36 23.05 2.68
N VAL A 120 7.36 21.83 3.19
CA VAL A 120 7.34 20.60 2.37
C VAL A 120 5.91 20.19 2.01
N THR A 121 4.91 20.71 2.71
CA THR A 121 3.49 20.32 2.56
C THR A 121 2.64 21.39 1.85
N VAL A 122 3.24 22.48 1.39
CA VAL A 122 2.54 23.57 0.64
C VAL A 122 2.75 23.42 -0.86
#